data_afc1b1b4eda5576ee5271f9fcadc2d39
#
_entry.id   afc1b1b4eda5576ee5271f9fcadc2d39
#
_cell.length_a   1.000
_cell.length_b   1.000
_cell.length_c   1.000
_cell.angle_alpha   90.00
_cell.angle_beta   90.00
_cell.angle_gamma   90.00
#
_symmetry.space_group_name_H-M   'P 1'
#
loop_
_entity.id
_entity.type
_entity.pdbx_description
1 polymer ?
#
loop_
_entity_poly.entity_id
_entity_poly.type
_entity_poly.pdbx_seq_one_letter_code
_entity_poly.pdbx_strand_id
1 'polypeptide(L)'
;MSQRQVLQVFEQYQKARTQFVQMVAELATRPQNIETLQNAATFSVITVVLVTYIPHVPKKCALILGRLANYNDDLAEAVVKGDILPQLVYSLAEQNRFYKKAAAFVLRAVGKHSPQLAQAIVDCGALDTLVICLEDFDPGVKEAAAWALGYIARHNAELSQAVVDAGAVPLLVLCIQEPEIALKRIAASALSDISKHSPELAQTVVDAGAIAHLAQMILNPDAKLKRQVLSALSQVAKHSVDLAEMVVEAEIFPVVLTCLKDKDEYVKKNASTLIREIAKHTPELSQLIVNAGGVAAVIDCIGSCRGNIRLPGIMMLGYVAAHSENLAMAVIISKGVPQLSVCLSEEPEDHIKAAAAWALGQIGRHTPEHARAVAVTNTLPVLLSLYMSTESSEDLQVKSKKAIKNILQKCTYLPALEPFLYDAPPNILKHVVGQFSKVLPHDSKARRLFVTSGGLKKVQEIKAEPGSLLQEYINSINNCYPEEIVRYYSPGYSDTLLQRVDSYQPLIN
;
A
#
# COMPACT_ATOMS: atom_id res chain seq x y z
N MET A 1 8.32 72.15 -4.69
CA MET A 1 7.33 71.14 -5.09
C MET A 1 6.06 71.33 -4.26
N SER A 2 4.90 71.51 -4.90
CA SER A 2 3.66 71.68 -4.13
C SER A 2 3.23 70.29 -3.53
N GLN A 3 2.52 70.33 -2.42
CA GLN A 3 1.98 69.12 -1.79
C GLN A 3 1.21 68.26 -2.76
N ARG A 4 0.49 68.87 -3.70
CA ARG A 4 -0.24 68.22 -4.77
C ARG A 4 0.66 67.48 -5.76
N GLN A 5 1.81 68.00 -6.10
CA GLN A 5 2.80 67.31 -6.98
C GLN A 5 3.41 66.09 -6.29
N VAL A 6 3.69 66.16 -4.98
CA VAL A 6 4.19 65.00 -4.21
C VAL A 6 3.13 63.89 -4.19
N LEU A 7 1.88 64.24 -3.93
CA LEU A 7 0.76 63.27 -3.98
C LEU A 7 0.62 62.60 -5.33
N GLN A 8 0.70 63.36 -6.44
CA GLN A 8 0.61 62.80 -7.78
C GLN A 8 1.73 61.78 -8.10
N VAL A 9 2.97 62.11 -7.69
CA VAL A 9 4.11 61.19 -7.88
C VAL A 9 3.89 59.91 -7.05
N PHE A 10 3.41 60.04 -5.82
CA PHE A 10 3.11 58.90 -4.97
C PHE A 10 1.98 58.03 -5.56
N GLU A 11 0.92 58.62 -6.06
CA GLU A 11 -0.18 57.89 -6.71
C GLU A 11 0.28 57.15 -7.97
N GLN A 12 1.15 57.77 -8.79
CA GLN A 12 1.75 57.16 -9.97
C GLN A 12 2.62 55.95 -9.60
N TYR A 13 3.45 56.10 -8.55
CA TYR A 13 4.27 55.03 -8.01
C TYR A 13 3.40 53.85 -7.53
N GLN A 14 2.34 54.09 -6.76
CA GLN A 14 1.45 53.05 -6.26
C GLN A 14 0.73 52.33 -7.43
N LYS A 15 0.33 53.07 -8.44
CA LYS A 15 -0.31 52.50 -9.64
C LYS A 15 0.65 51.60 -10.43
N ALA A 16 1.88 52.04 -10.66
CA ALA A 16 2.92 51.26 -11.34
C ALA A 16 3.26 49.97 -10.56
N ARG A 17 3.38 50.08 -9.25
CA ARG A 17 3.62 48.97 -8.35
C ARG A 17 2.51 47.91 -8.42
N THR A 18 1.25 48.35 -8.39
CA THR A 18 0.10 47.44 -8.50
C THR A 18 0.06 46.70 -9.86
N GLN A 19 0.39 47.44 -10.94
CA GLN A 19 0.46 46.84 -12.27
C GLN A 19 1.59 45.81 -12.37
N PHE A 20 2.76 46.08 -11.82
CA PHE A 20 3.90 45.17 -11.78
C PHE A 20 3.50 43.85 -11.06
N VAL A 21 2.95 43.95 -9.85
CA VAL A 21 2.53 42.80 -9.08
C VAL A 21 1.46 41.97 -9.82
N GLN A 22 0.53 42.64 -10.50
CA GLN A 22 -0.50 41.96 -11.29
C GLN A 22 0.09 41.18 -12.47
N MET A 23 1.01 41.77 -13.21
CA MET A 23 1.69 41.10 -14.31
C MET A 23 2.50 39.89 -13.85
N VAL A 24 3.25 40.01 -12.76
CA VAL A 24 4.00 38.88 -12.20
C VAL A 24 3.07 37.77 -11.71
N ALA A 25 1.93 38.12 -11.10
CA ALA A 25 0.94 37.13 -10.66
C ALA A 25 0.36 36.37 -11.84
N GLU A 26 0.09 37.03 -12.96
CA GLU A 26 -0.39 36.39 -14.19
C GLU A 26 0.69 35.49 -14.82
N LEU A 27 1.93 35.95 -14.89
CA LEU A 27 3.05 35.15 -15.40
C LEU A 27 3.28 33.89 -14.55
N ALA A 28 3.21 34.01 -13.24
CA ALA A 28 3.41 32.89 -12.29
C ALA A 28 2.28 31.83 -12.33
N THR A 29 1.22 32.06 -13.09
CA THR A 29 0.19 31.01 -13.31
C THR A 29 0.70 29.86 -14.19
N ARG A 30 1.71 30.11 -15.01
CA ARG A 30 2.24 29.14 -15.97
C ARG A 30 3.56 28.58 -15.45
N PRO A 31 3.67 27.25 -15.22
CA PRO A 31 4.89 26.62 -14.70
C PRO A 31 6.16 26.98 -15.49
N GLN A 32 6.07 27.03 -16.81
CA GLN A 32 7.20 27.38 -17.69
C GLN A 32 7.76 28.78 -17.49
N ASN A 33 7.00 29.70 -16.90
CA ASN A 33 7.46 31.05 -16.61
C ASN A 33 8.17 31.15 -15.25
N ILE A 34 8.01 30.18 -14.38
CA ILE A 34 8.52 30.22 -13.00
C ILE A 34 10.04 30.24 -12.99
N GLU A 35 10.68 29.41 -13.81
CA GLU A 35 12.15 29.43 -13.95
C GLU A 35 12.68 30.77 -14.46
N THR A 36 11.97 31.36 -15.41
CA THR A 36 12.33 32.70 -15.91
C THR A 36 12.19 33.76 -14.83
N LEU A 37 11.12 33.69 -14.04
CA LEU A 37 10.92 34.61 -12.90
C LEU A 37 11.98 34.41 -11.81
N GLN A 38 12.40 33.19 -11.54
CA GLN A 38 13.47 32.87 -10.61
C GLN A 38 14.80 33.46 -11.08
N ASN A 39 15.15 33.24 -12.33
CA ASN A 39 16.39 33.74 -12.93
C ASN A 39 16.46 35.27 -13.04
N ALA A 40 15.31 35.92 -13.17
CA ALA A 40 15.19 37.38 -13.23
C ALA A 40 15.29 38.08 -11.87
N ALA A 41 15.70 37.36 -10.81
CA ALA A 41 15.73 37.88 -9.43
C ALA A 41 14.41 38.47 -8.94
N THR A 42 13.29 38.06 -9.57
CA THR A 42 11.94 38.53 -9.29
C THR A 42 11.56 38.30 -7.83
N PHE A 43 12.09 37.23 -7.24
CA PHE A 43 11.88 36.91 -5.83
C PHE A 43 12.35 37.99 -4.89
N SER A 44 13.60 38.49 -5.09
CA SER A 44 14.17 39.56 -4.27
C SER A 44 13.37 40.86 -4.41
N VAL A 45 12.95 41.19 -5.61
CA VAL A 45 12.13 42.38 -5.89
C VAL A 45 10.76 42.27 -5.23
N ILE A 46 10.10 41.09 -5.35
CA ILE A 46 8.81 40.87 -4.73
C ILE A 46 8.91 40.92 -3.21
N THR A 47 9.96 40.33 -2.63
CA THR A 47 10.23 40.39 -1.19
C THR A 47 10.39 41.82 -0.70
N VAL A 48 11.20 42.64 -1.38
CA VAL A 48 11.38 44.05 -1.06
C VAL A 48 10.07 44.82 -1.20
N VAL A 49 9.31 44.58 -2.24
CA VAL A 49 8.01 45.21 -2.47
C VAL A 49 6.98 44.83 -1.39
N LEU A 50 7.08 43.61 -0.84
CA LEU A 50 6.21 43.12 0.21
C LEU A 50 6.55 43.67 1.58
N VAL A 51 7.84 43.70 1.92
CA VAL A 51 8.34 44.03 3.27
C VAL A 51 8.26 45.51 3.56
N THR A 52 8.41 46.38 2.53
CA THR A 52 8.61 47.82 2.74
C THR A 52 7.37 48.63 3.06
N TYR A 53 6.16 48.07 3.01
CA TYR A 53 5.04 49.00 2.99
C TYR A 53 3.79 48.67 3.82
N ILE A 54 3.55 47.46 4.33
CA ILE A 54 2.26 47.20 5.04
C ILE A 54 2.41 46.04 6.03
N PRO A 55 1.69 46.08 7.17
CA PRO A 55 1.54 44.93 8.08
C PRO A 55 0.79 43.75 7.47
N HIS A 56 0.19 43.93 6.29
CA HIS A 56 -0.57 42.88 5.59
C HIS A 56 0.08 42.54 4.25
N VAL A 57 0.35 41.25 4.02
CA VAL A 57 0.82 40.80 2.70
C VAL A 57 -0.33 40.97 1.71
N PRO A 58 -0.22 41.83 0.68
CA PRO A 58 -1.27 41.98 -0.31
C PRO A 58 -1.62 40.65 -0.96
N LYS A 59 -2.92 40.37 -1.12
CA LYS A 59 -3.41 39.12 -1.68
C LYS A 59 -2.63 38.64 -2.93
N LYS A 60 -2.39 39.51 -3.87
CA LYS A 60 -1.68 39.19 -5.12
C LYS A 60 -0.24 38.76 -4.88
N CYS A 61 0.44 39.41 -3.95
CA CYS A 61 1.83 39.08 -3.57
C CYS A 61 1.90 37.72 -2.89
N ALA A 62 0.98 37.42 -1.98
CA ALA A 62 0.89 36.12 -1.35
C ALA A 62 0.60 35.00 -2.38
N LEU A 63 -0.24 35.27 -3.39
CA LEU A 63 -0.47 34.32 -4.47
C LEU A 63 0.79 34.04 -5.29
N ILE A 64 1.59 35.06 -5.57
CA ILE A 64 2.88 34.88 -6.27
C ILE A 64 3.81 34.03 -5.44
N LEU A 65 4.00 34.38 -4.17
CA LEU A 65 4.85 33.61 -3.25
C LEU A 65 4.40 32.15 -3.10
N GLY A 66 3.09 31.93 -2.98
CA GLY A 66 2.54 30.59 -2.93
C GLY A 66 2.79 29.77 -4.20
N ARG A 67 2.64 30.38 -5.37
CA ARG A 67 2.92 29.73 -6.65
C ARG A 67 4.40 29.41 -6.82
N LEU A 68 5.30 30.33 -6.47
CA LEU A 68 6.74 30.14 -6.50
C LEU A 68 7.16 29.04 -5.52
N ALA A 69 6.72 29.12 -4.28
CA ALA A 69 7.02 28.11 -3.26
C ALA A 69 6.45 26.72 -3.63
N ASN A 70 5.31 26.67 -4.30
CA ASN A 70 4.69 25.42 -4.72
C ASN A 70 5.48 24.70 -5.82
N TYR A 71 6.30 25.43 -6.59
CA TYR A 71 7.01 24.91 -7.74
C TYR A 71 8.17 23.98 -7.37
N ASN A 72 9.04 24.39 -6.46
CA ASN A 72 10.17 23.57 -5.99
C ASN A 72 10.63 23.94 -4.57
N ASP A 73 11.49 23.10 -4.02
CA ASP A 73 12.05 23.24 -2.68
C ASP A 73 12.89 24.51 -2.52
N ASP A 74 13.69 24.85 -3.52
CA ASP A 74 14.60 26.02 -3.48
C ASP A 74 13.83 27.33 -3.32
N LEU A 75 12.72 27.46 -4.04
CA LEU A 75 11.84 28.62 -3.94
C LEU A 75 11.09 28.67 -2.62
N ALA A 76 10.67 27.50 -2.10
CA ALA A 76 10.08 27.41 -0.77
C ALA A 76 11.07 27.81 0.33
N GLU A 77 12.33 27.35 0.25
CA GLU A 77 13.40 27.80 1.15
C GLU A 77 13.66 29.30 1.05
N ALA A 78 13.61 29.85 -0.15
CA ALA A 78 13.79 31.29 -0.37
C ALA A 78 12.69 32.12 0.32
N VAL A 79 11.45 31.62 0.37
CA VAL A 79 10.38 32.26 1.14
C VAL A 79 10.70 32.28 2.64
N VAL A 80 11.21 31.18 3.18
CA VAL A 80 11.59 31.10 4.60
C VAL A 80 12.77 32.00 4.90
N LYS A 81 13.81 31.98 4.07
CA LYS A 81 15.01 32.85 4.22
C LYS A 81 14.72 34.34 4.08
N GLY A 82 13.67 34.67 3.35
CA GLY A 82 13.23 36.07 3.16
C GLY A 82 12.49 36.66 4.37
N ASP A 83 12.41 35.94 5.48
CA ASP A 83 11.75 36.36 6.72
C ASP A 83 10.31 36.85 6.54
N ILE A 84 9.58 36.16 5.65
CA ILE A 84 8.19 36.49 5.29
C ILE A 84 7.17 35.78 6.20
N LEU A 85 7.57 34.66 6.84
CA LEU A 85 6.65 33.85 7.65
C LEU A 85 5.94 34.62 8.76
N PRO A 86 6.59 35.53 9.55
CA PRO A 86 5.90 36.31 10.56
C PRO A 86 4.80 37.21 9.98
N GLN A 87 5.00 37.75 8.79
CA GLN A 87 4.01 38.59 8.11
C GLN A 87 2.81 37.75 7.64
N LEU A 88 3.05 36.50 7.20
CA LEU A 88 1.98 35.57 6.82
C LEU A 88 1.13 35.21 8.04
N VAL A 89 1.75 34.94 9.18
CA VAL A 89 1.04 34.68 10.44
C VAL A 89 0.18 35.88 10.84
N TYR A 90 0.71 37.09 10.72
CA TYR A 90 -0.06 38.29 10.96
C TYR A 90 -1.27 38.41 10.03
N SER A 91 -1.11 38.10 8.74
CA SER A 91 -2.17 38.11 7.74
C SER A 91 -3.27 37.09 8.02
N LEU A 92 -2.93 35.94 8.64
CA LEU A 92 -3.91 34.94 9.08
C LEU A 92 -4.81 35.46 10.22
N ALA A 93 -4.31 36.36 11.05
CA ALA A 93 -5.05 36.97 12.16
C ALA A 93 -5.98 38.11 11.72
N GLU A 94 -5.85 38.57 10.50
CA GLU A 94 -6.67 39.65 9.94
C GLU A 94 -8.13 39.26 9.73
N GLN A 95 -9.01 40.26 9.65
CA GLN A 95 -10.43 40.01 9.40
C GLN A 95 -10.75 39.72 7.92
N ASN A 96 -9.87 40.10 7.00
CA ASN A 96 -10.11 39.93 5.58
C ASN A 96 -9.89 38.48 5.13
N ARG A 97 -10.97 37.83 4.72
CA ARG A 97 -10.95 36.41 4.25
C ARG A 97 -9.99 36.17 3.07
N PHE A 98 -9.78 37.14 2.21
CA PHE A 98 -8.90 36.96 1.04
C PHE A 98 -7.42 36.96 1.45
N TYR A 99 -7.03 37.71 2.47
CA TYR A 99 -5.68 37.68 3.03
C TYR A 99 -5.43 36.39 3.79
N LYS A 100 -6.39 35.96 4.60
CA LYS A 100 -6.32 34.66 5.31
C LYS A 100 -6.07 33.49 4.34
N LYS A 101 -6.90 33.40 3.28
CA LYS A 101 -6.74 32.34 2.27
C LYS A 101 -5.38 32.39 1.57
N ALA A 102 -4.93 33.59 1.16
CA ALA A 102 -3.68 33.75 0.48
C ALA A 102 -2.48 33.41 1.38
N ALA A 103 -2.49 33.84 2.63
CA ALA A 103 -1.46 33.51 3.61
C ALA A 103 -1.41 31.99 3.89
N ALA A 104 -2.55 31.35 4.11
CA ALA A 104 -2.64 29.91 4.29
C ALA A 104 -2.15 29.13 3.05
N PHE A 105 -2.42 29.62 1.85
CA PHE A 105 -1.88 29.05 0.61
C PHE A 105 -0.36 29.04 0.56
N VAL A 106 0.29 30.14 0.96
CA VAL A 106 1.76 30.20 1.01
C VAL A 106 2.31 29.21 2.02
N LEU A 107 1.73 29.17 3.23
CA LEU A 107 2.14 28.23 4.28
C LEU A 107 2.00 26.78 3.83
N ARG A 108 0.90 26.44 3.16
CA ARG A 108 0.70 25.12 2.56
C ARG A 108 1.76 24.80 1.53
N ALA A 109 2.05 25.73 0.62
CA ALA A 109 3.02 25.56 -0.44
C ALA A 109 4.44 25.35 0.09
N VAL A 110 4.83 26.09 1.11
CA VAL A 110 6.12 25.91 1.80
C VAL A 110 6.15 24.60 2.58
N GLY A 111 5.14 24.32 3.38
CA GLY A 111 5.09 23.18 4.29
C GLY A 111 5.04 21.82 3.60
N LYS A 112 4.60 21.75 2.34
CA LYS A 112 4.46 20.48 1.63
C LYS A 112 5.80 19.83 1.25
N HIS A 113 6.86 20.61 1.06
CA HIS A 113 8.09 20.13 0.41
C HIS A 113 8.98 19.28 1.30
N SER A 114 9.18 19.71 2.54
CA SER A 114 10.06 18.97 3.45
C SER A 114 9.65 19.12 4.92
N PRO A 115 10.05 18.17 5.78
CA PRO A 115 9.83 18.31 7.23
C PRO A 115 10.50 19.55 7.82
N GLN A 116 11.66 19.95 7.29
CA GLN A 116 12.40 21.13 7.75
C GLN A 116 11.65 22.42 7.47
N LEU A 117 11.06 22.54 6.27
CA LEU A 117 10.24 23.69 5.89
C LEU A 117 8.93 23.72 6.69
N ALA A 118 8.30 22.58 6.91
CA ALA A 118 7.14 22.47 7.78
C ALA A 118 7.48 22.88 9.23
N GLN A 119 8.65 22.47 9.73
CA GLN A 119 9.12 22.87 11.06
C GLN A 119 9.34 24.39 11.18
N ALA A 120 9.86 25.03 10.13
CA ALA A 120 10.00 26.47 10.10
C ALA A 120 8.65 27.20 10.25
N ILE A 121 7.60 26.65 9.66
CA ILE A 121 6.22 27.17 9.83
C ILE A 121 5.75 27.01 11.26
N VAL A 122 6.00 25.88 11.88
CA VAL A 122 5.65 25.62 13.29
C VAL A 122 6.42 26.58 14.21
N ASP A 123 7.70 26.75 13.97
CA ASP A 123 8.59 27.59 14.79
C ASP A 123 8.21 29.08 14.73
N CYS A 124 7.60 29.54 13.65
CA CYS A 124 7.12 30.92 13.55
C CYS A 124 5.77 31.17 14.24
N GLY A 125 5.19 30.16 14.88
CA GLY A 125 3.93 30.29 15.62
C GLY A 125 2.67 30.25 14.74
N ALA A 126 2.75 29.71 13.53
CA ALA A 126 1.63 29.68 12.59
C ALA A 126 0.51 28.71 13.00
N LEU A 127 0.80 27.65 13.76
CA LEU A 127 -0.19 26.59 14.05
C LEU A 127 -1.41 27.12 14.81
N ASP A 128 -1.21 27.89 15.86
CA ASP A 128 -2.32 28.42 16.66
C ASP A 128 -3.26 29.29 15.82
N THR A 129 -2.68 30.13 14.96
CA THR A 129 -3.44 31.01 14.07
C THR A 129 -4.16 30.22 12.97
N LEU A 130 -3.53 29.19 12.39
CA LEU A 130 -4.18 28.28 11.43
C LEU A 130 -5.34 27.53 12.08
N VAL A 131 -5.18 27.08 13.31
CA VAL A 131 -6.24 26.39 14.05
C VAL A 131 -7.44 27.34 14.31
N ILE A 132 -7.18 28.59 14.66
CA ILE A 132 -8.25 29.61 14.79
C ILE A 132 -8.99 29.80 13.45
N CYS A 133 -8.30 29.78 12.33
CA CYS A 133 -8.90 29.85 10.99
C CYS A 133 -9.87 28.69 10.70
N LEU A 134 -9.76 27.56 11.37
CA LEU A 134 -10.73 26.45 11.26
C LEU A 134 -12.12 26.82 11.82
N GLU A 135 -12.22 27.83 12.66
CA GLU A 135 -13.47 28.35 13.22
C GLU A 135 -14.03 29.54 12.44
N ASP A 136 -13.39 29.95 11.35
CA ASP A 136 -13.81 31.09 10.52
C ASP A 136 -15.21 30.87 9.92
N PHE A 137 -15.95 31.96 9.70
CA PHE A 137 -17.25 31.89 9.05
C PHE A 137 -17.20 31.55 7.56
N ASP A 138 -16.06 31.84 6.89
CA ASP A 138 -15.85 31.55 5.47
C ASP A 138 -15.35 30.11 5.28
N PRO A 139 -16.11 29.23 4.60
CA PRO A 139 -15.69 27.85 4.35
C PRO A 139 -14.35 27.75 3.60
N GLY A 140 -14.06 28.72 2.75
CA GLY A 140 -12.79 28.77 2.02
C GLY A 140 -11.60 29.08 2.90
N VAL A 141 -11.76 29.84 3.98
CA VAL A 141 -10.73 30.04 5.00
C VAL A 141 -10.49 28.78 5.79
N LYS A 142 -11.57 28.11 6.23
CA LYS A 142 -11.48 26.79 6.89
C LYS A 142 -10.75 25.77 6.03
N GLU A 143 -11.10 25.68 4.74
CA GLU A 143 -10.47 24.80 3.77
C GLU A 143 -8.97 25.08 3.62
N ALA A 144 -8.59 26.34 3.44
CA ALA A 144 -7.20 26.74 3.28
C ALA A 144 -6.36 26.40 4.53
N ALA A 145 -6.90 26.65 5.72
CA ALA A 145 -6.26 26.31 7.00
C ALA A 145 -6.13 24.80 7.20
N ALA A 146 -7.19 24.05 6.94
CA ALA A 146 -7.18 22.59 7.04
C ALA A 146 -6.14 21.97 6.08
N TRP A 147 -6.02 22.51 4.90
CA TRP A 147 -5.05 22.06 3.91
C TRP A 147 -3.61 22.29 4.35
N ALA A 148 -3.31 23.47 4.86
CA ALA A 148 -1.98 23.78 5.39
C ALA A 148 -1.63 22.88 6.60
N LEU A 149 -2.54 22.72 7.54
CA LEU A 149 -2.37 21.84 8.72
C LEU A 149 -2.15 20.36 8.31
N GLY A 150 -2.91 19.87 7.35
CA GLY A 150 -2.76 18.51 6.83
C GLY A 150 -1.40 18.26 6.20
N TYR A 151 -0.89 19.21 5.42
CA TYR A 151 0.44 19.09 4.81
C TYR A 151 1.57 19.12 5.83
N ILE A 152 1.47 19.90 6.90
CA ILE A 152 2.41 19.89 8.01
C ILE A 152 2.38 18.54 8.72
N ALA A 153 1.20 18.05 9.07
CA ALA A 153 1.01 16.77 9.76
C ALA A 153 1.49 15.55 8.95
N ARG A 154 1.47 15.65 7.63
CA ARG A 154 1.82 14.54 6.73
C ARG A 154 3.24 14.03 6.89
N HIS A 155 4.19 14.89 7.26
CA HIS A 155 5.61 14.59 7.18
C HIS A 155 6.09 13.57 8.20
N ASN A 156 5.75 13.75 9.48
CA ASN A 156 6.19 12.87 10.56
C ASN A 156 5.29 12.97 11.79
N ALA A 157 5.55 12.10 12.78
CA ALA A 157 4.78 12.05 14.01
C ALA A 157 4.93 13.30 14.87
N GLU A 158 6.11 13.90 14.92
CA GLU A 158 6.40 15.11 15.72
C GLU A 158 5.61 16.30 15.22
N LEU A 159 5.60 16.53 13.91
CA LEU A 159 4.83 17.61 13.28
C LEU A 159 3.33 17.37 13.41
N SER A 160 2.90 16.12 13.26
CA SER A 160 1.51 15.73 13.48
C SER A 160 1.09 15.98 14.94
N GLN A 161 1.95 15.66 15.90
CA GLN A 161 1.70 15.95 17.33
C GLN A 161 1.61 17.45 17.60
N ALA A 162 2.46 18.26 16.97
CA ALA A 162 2.39 19.71 17.09
C ALA A 162 1.04 20.26 16.59
N VAL A 163 0.52 19.75 15.49
CA VAL A 163 -0.81 20.10 14.96
C VAL A 163 -1.92 19.71 15.95
N VAL A 164 -1.82 18.51 16.52
CA VAL A 164 -2.78 18.01 17.55
C VAL A 164 -2.71 18.87 18.82
N ASP A 165 -1.53 19.19 19.31
CA ASP A 165 -1.31 20.00 20.51
C ASP A 165 -1.87 21.42 20.35
N ALA A 166 -1.88 21.95 19.13
CA ALA A 166 -2.50 23.22 18.81
C ALA A 166 -4.05 23.19 18.82
N GLY A 167 -4.65 22.03 19.00
CA GLY A 167 -6.10 21.86 19.10
C GLY A 167 -6.85 21.67 17.78
N ALA A 168 -6.16 21.24 16.73
CA ALA A 168 -6.74 21.11 15.39
C ALA A 168 -7.81 20.00 15.26
N VAL A 169 -7.66 18.87 15.95
CA VAL A 169 -8.47 17.67 15.71
C VAL A 169 -9.96 17.90 15.96
N PRO A 170 -10.42 18.45 17.09
CA PRO A 170 -11.84 18.70 17.30
C PRO A 170 -12.46 19.61 16.24
N LEU A 171 -11.71 20.62 15.79
CA LEU A 171 -12.17 21.58 14.78
C LEU A 171 -12.19 20.96 13.38
N LEU A 172 -11.25 20.09 13.04
CA LEU A 172 -11.28 19.30 11.80
C LEU A 172 -12.48 18.35 11.78
N VAL A 173 -12.83 17.74 12.90
CA VAL A 173 -14.04 16.92 13.04
C VAL A 173 -15.31 17.75 12.83
N LEU A 174 -15.35 18.99 13.28
CA LEU A 174 -16.45 19.90 12.96
C LEU A 174 -16.47 20.27 11.47
N CYS A 175 -15.31 20.47 10.85
CA CYS A 175 -15.21 20.77 9.42
C CYS A 175 -15.76 19.65 8.54
N ILE A 176 -15.60 18.39 8.90
CA ILE A 176 -16.18 17.28 8.12
C ILE A 176 -17.71 17.22 8.21
N GLN A 177 -18.32 17.92 9.13
CA GLN A 177 -19.77 18.03 9.30
C GLN A 177 -20.37 19.21 8.52
N GLU A 178 -19.55 20.13 8.02
CA GLU A 178 -19.97 21.25 7.20
C GLU A 178 -20.52 20.81 5.83
N PRO A 179 -21.43 21.59 5.20
CA PRO A 179 -22.06 21.17 3.95
C PRO A 179 -21.13 21.21 2.72
N GLU A 180 -20.07 21.99 2.74
CA GLU A 180 -19.17 22.18 1.59
C GLU A 180 -18.29 20.97 1.36
N ILE A 181 -18.43 20.34 0.18
CA ILE A 181 -17.69 19.11 -0.19
C ILE A 181 -16.18 19.36 -0.22
N ALA A 182 -15.73 20.49 -0.70
CA ALA A 182 -14.31 20.83 -0.75
C ALA A 182 -13.69 20.87 0.65
N LEU A 183 -14.37 21.47 1.61
CA LEU A 183 -13.95 21.49 3.01
C LEU A 183 -13.94 20.09 3.62
N LYS A 184 -14.97 19.29 3.39
CA LYS A 184 -15.07 17.90 3.86
C LYS A 184 -13.90 17.07 3.37
N ARG A 185 -13.56 17.14 2.08
CA ARG A 185 -12.43 16.42 1.48
C ARG A 185 -11.10 16.76 2.15
N ILE A 186 -10.84 18.04 2.31
CA ILE A 186 -9.57 18.52 2.88
C ILE A 186 -9.47 18.19 4.37
N ALA A 187 -10.54 18.35 5.13
CA ALA A 187 -10.58 18.01 6.55
C ALA A 187 -10.41 16.49 6.77
N ALA A 188 -11.05 15.65 5.97
CA ALA A 188 -10.89 14.21 6.00
C ALA A 188 -9.44 13.81 5.65
N SER A 189 -8.82 14.45 4.64
CA SER A 189 -7.42 14.25 4.29
C SER A 189 -6.48 14.63 5.44
N ALA A 190 -6.73 15.74 6.11
CA ALA A 190 -5.93 16.17 7.27
C ALA A 190 -6.04 15.16 8.44
N LEU A 191 -7.24 14.67 8.73
CA LEU A 191 -7.45 13.63 9.74
C LEU A 191 -6.74 12.32 9.39
N SER A 192 -6.73 11.94 8.11
CA SER A 192 -5.96 10.80 7.60
C SER A 192 -4.46 11.00 7.83
N ASP A 193 -3.91 12.15 7.49
CA ASP A 193 -2.49 12.47 7.67
C ASP A 193 -2.07 12.48 9.13
N ILE A 194 -2.93 12.94 10.04
CA ILE A 194 -2.68 12.90 11.49
C ILE A 194 -2.70 11.44 11.99
N SER A 195 -3.70 10.68 11.59
CA SER A 195 -3.91 9.31 12.10
C SER A 195 -2.83 8.31 11.67
N LYS A 196 -2.12 8.56 10.56
CA LYS A 196 -1.22 7.58 9.97
C LYS A 196 0.06 7.31 10.76
N HIS A 197 0.51 8.24 11.60
CA HIS A 197 1.85 8.21 12.17
C HIS A 197 1.99 7.37 13.44
N SER A 198 0.96 7.34 14.28
CA SER A 198 1.02 6.57 15.53
C SER A 198 -0.38 6.13 16.00
N PRO A 199 -0.46 5.06 16.83
CA PRO A 199 -1.72 4.66 17.44
C PRO A 199 -2.33 5.75 18.34
N GLU A 200 -1.50 6.50 19.05
CA GLU A 200 -1.92 7.59 19.96
C GLU A 200 -2.56 8.73 19.18
N LEU A 201 -1.98 9.12 18.06
CA LEU A 201 -2.54 10.14 17.17
C LEU A 201 -3.87 9.68 16.55
N ALA A 202 -3.95 8.43 16.12
CA ALA A 202 -5.21 7.84 15.65
C ALA A 202 -6.27 7.81 16.75
N GLN A 203 -5.89 7.47 17.98
CA GLN A 203 -6.78 7.46 19.14
C GLN A 203 -7.34 8.87 19.43
N THR A 204 -6.52 9.90 19.32
CA THR A 204 -6.96 11.30 19.48
C THR A 204 -8.04 11.66 18.47
N VAL A 205 -7.89 11.23 17.21
CA VAL A 205 -8.91 11.44 16.16
C VAL A 205 -10.20 10.70 16.50
N VAL A 206 -10.10 9.47 16.96
CA VAL A 206 -11.26 8.65 17.37
C VAL A 206 -11.98 9.25 18.57
N ASP A 207 -11.23 9.69 19.59
CA ASP A 207 -11.79 10.31 20.81
C ASP A 207 -12.54 11.61 20.53
N ALA A 208 -12.19 12.29 19.45
CA ALA A 208 -12.92 13.47 18.98
C ALA A 208 -14.24 13.13 18.24
N GLY A 209 -14.59 11.85 18.11
CA GLY A 209 -15.85 11.41 17.48
C GLY A 209 -15.81 11.33 15.96
N ALA A 210 -14.62 11.22 15.34
CA ALA A 210 -14.47 11.27 13.89
C ALA A 210 -15.09 10.08 13.16
N ILE A 211 -15.06 8.87 13.72
CA ILE A 211 -15.43 7.63 13.01
C ILE A 211 -16.87 7.68 12.51
N ALA A 212 -17.81 8.06 13.37
CA ALA A 212 -19.24 8.09 13.00
C ALA A 212 -19.51 9.05 11.83
N HIS A 213 -18.90 10.22 11.85
CA HIS A 213 -19.05 11.22 10.78
C HIS A 213 -18.36 10.80 9.50
N LEU A 214 -17.17 10.20 9.60
CA LEU A 214 -16.45 9.62 8.44
C LEU A 214 -17.27 8.50 7.80
N ALA A 215 -17.83 7.60 8.59
CA ALA A 215 -18.65 6.49 8.10
C ALA A 215 -19.86 6.98 7.28
N GLN A 216 -20.55 8.01 7.77
CA GLN A 216 -21.69 8.60 7.05
C GLN A 216 -21.29 9.23 5.71
N MET A 217 -20.10 9.80 5.62
CA MET A 217 -19.63 10.45 4.40
C MET A 217 -19.28 9.45 3.26
N ILE A 218 -19.12 8.17 3.56
CA ILE A 218 -18.92 7.14 2.51
C ILE A 218 -20.15 7.05 1.59
N LEU A 219 -21.33 7.40 2.09
CA LEU A 219 -22.58 7.44 1.31
C LEU A 219 -22.62 8.57 0.28
N ASN A 220 -21.76 9.57 0.38
CA ASN A 220 -21.73 10.69 -0.55
C ASN A 220 -21.25 10.24 -1.94
N PRO A 221 -21.90 10.69 -3.04
CA PRO A 221 -21.51 10.27 -4.38
C PRO A 221 -20.18 10.84 -4.88
N ASP A 222 -19.60 11.83 -4.22
CA ASP A 222 -18.31 12.43 -4.60
C ASP A 222 -17.16 11.47 -4.41
N ALA A 223 -16.52 11.06 -5.50
CA ALA A 223 -15.43 10.07 -5.47
C ALA A 223 -14.21 10.57 -4.71
N LYS A 224 -13.85 11.83 -4.84
CA LYS A 224 -12.69 12.42 -4.15
C LYS A 224 -12.91 12.46 -2.64
N LEU A 225 -14.13 12.73 -2.19
CA LEU A 225 -14.49 12.65 -0.78
C LEU A 225 -14.40 11.22 -0.26
N LYS A 226 -14.97 10.25 -0.97
CA LYS A 226 -14.88 8.83 -0.60
C LYS A 226 -13.44 8.36 -0.45
N ARG A 227 -12.56 8.74 -1.37
CA ARG A 227 -11.12 8.41 -1.29
C ARG A 227 -10.51 8.86 0.03
N GLN A 228 -10.77 10.09 0.44
CA GLN A 228 -10.20 10.66 1.66
C GLN A 228 -10.80 10.05 2.93
N VAL A 229 -12.09 9.82 2.94
CA VAL A 229 -12.79 9.18 4.06
C VAL A 229 -12.31 7.75 4.27
N LEU A 230 -12.24 6.96 3.20
CA LEU A 230 -11.72 5.59 3.26
C LEU A 230 -10.25 5.56 3.69
N SER A 231 -9.45 6.51 3.24
CA SER A 231 -8.07 6.67 3.68
C SER A 231 -7.98 6.95 5.18
N ALA A 232 -8.77 7.89 5.70
CA ALA A 232 -8.79 8.22 7.12
C ALA A 232 -9.17 7.01 8.00
N LEU A 233 -10.21 6.29 7.62
CA LEU A 233 -10.64 5.07 8.32
C LEU A 233 -9.59 3.97 8.27
N SER A 234 -8.90 3.81 7.13
CA SER A 234 -7.81 2.85 6.97
C SER A 234 -6.62 3.17 7.87
N GLN A 235 -6.23 4.44 7.97
CA GLN A 235 -5.13 4.88 8.83
C GLN A 235 -5.44 4.67 10.32
N VAL A 236 -6.69 4.82 10.73
CA VAL A 236 -7.14 4.50 12.09
C VAL A 236 -7.10 2.99 12.33
N ALA A 237 -7.72 2.20 11.46
CA ALA A 237 -7.87 0.76 11.62
C ALA A 237 -6.53 0.01 11.61
N LYS A 238 -5.52 0.52 10.94
CA LYS A 238 -4.24 -0.19 10.78
C LYS A 238 -3.44 -0.37 12.08
N HIS A 239 -3.64 0.50 13.06
CA HIS A 239 -2.74 0.61 14.21
C HIS A 239 -2.94 -0.45 15.28
N SER A 240 -4.19 -0.81 15.57
CA SER A 240 -4.49 -1.78 16.63
C SER A 240 -5.81 -2.52 16.39
N VAL A 241 -5.99 -3.62 17.10
CA VAL A 241 -7.24 -4.38 17.11
C VAL A 241 -8.39 -3.50 17.62
N ASP A 242 -8.18 -2.79 18.72
CA ASP A 242 -9.22 -1.95 19.35
C ASP A 242 -9.70 -0.85 18.40
N LEU A 243 -8.76 -0.19 17.70
CA LEU A 243 -9.10 0.84 16.71
C LEU A 243 -9.83 0.26 15.49
N ALA A 244 -9.42 -0.92 15.02
CA ALA A 244 -10.11 -1.63 13.95
C ALA A 244 -11.52 -2.04 14.35
N GLU A 245 -11.73 -2.52 15.57
CA GLU A 245 -13.06 -2.85 16.13
C GLU A 245 -13.96 -1.62 16.19
N MET A 246 -13.45 -0.48 16.63
CA MET A 246 -14.21 0.78 16.65
C MET A 246 -14.67 1.21 15.26
N VAL A 247 -13.84 1.01 14.23
CA VAL A 247 -14.24 1.27 12.84
C VAL A 247 -15.34 0.30 12.39
N VAL A 248 -15.24 -0.97 12.73
CA VAL A 248 -16.24 -1.99 12.40
C VAL A 248 -17.57 -1.75 13.11
N GLU A 249 -17.54 -1.30 14.36
CA GLU A 249 -18.75 -0.94 15.14
C GLU A 249 -19.58 0.19 14.52
N ALA A 250 -18.97 1.00 13.65
CA ALA A 250 -19.69 2.02 12.88
C ALA A 250 -20.51 1.44 11.71
N GLU A 251 -20.64 0.12 11.61
CA GLU A 251 -21.44 -0.60 10.61
C GLU A 251 -21.06 -0.25 9.16
N ILE A 252 -19.78 -0.14 8.88
CA ILE A 252 -19.25 0.35 7.60
C ILE A 252 -19.31 -0.67 6.47
N PHE A 253 -19.35 -1.98 6.73
CA PHE A 253 -19.16 -3.01 5.71
C PHE A 253 -20.12 -2.90 4.52
N PRO A 254 -21.43 -2.74 4.69
CA PRO A 254 -22.33 -2.64 3.53
C PRO A 254 -21.94 -1.56 2.56
N VAL A 255 -21.55 -0.38 3.07
CA VAL A 255 -21.18 0.77 2.24
C VAL A 255 -19.79 0.61 1.63
N VAL A 256 -18.83 0.10 2.39
CA VAL A 256 -17.47 -0.16 1.90
C VAL A 256 -17.47 -1.21 0.79
N LEU A 257 -18.29 -2.26 0.93
CA LEU A 257 -18.46 -3.28 -0.11
C LEU A 257 -19.07 -2.69 -1.39
N THR A 258 -19.96 -1.72 -1.27
CA THR A 258 -20.46 -0.96 -2.42
C THR A 258 -19.34 -0.16 -3.09
N CYS A 259 -18.42 0.41 -2.34
CA CYS A 259 -17.26 1.13 -2.86
C CYS A 259 -16.30 0.25 -3.67
N LEU A 260 -16.26 -1.07 -3.42
CA LEU A 260 -15.50 -2.01 -4.24
C LEU A 260 -16.01 -2.12 -5.68
N LYS A 261 -17.23 -1.69 -5.94
CA LYS A 261 -17.85 -1.64 -7.27
C LYS A 261 -17.90 -0.22 -7.84
N ASP A 262 -17.28 0.74 -7.21
CA ASP A 262 -17.25 2.13 -7.65
C ASP A 262 -16.58 2.24 -9.03
N LYS A 263 -16.97 3.25 -9.81
CA LYS A 263 -16.33 3.55 -11.09
C LYS A 263 -14.93 4.11 -10.95
N ASP A 264 -14.64 4.72 -9.81
CA ASP A 264 -13.34 5.30 -9.50
C ASP A 264 -12.39 4.23 -8.95
N GLU A 265 -11.28 4.03 -9.62
CA GLU A 265 -10.28 3.01 -9.25
C GLU A 265 -9.63 3.26 -7.89
N TYR A 266 -9.43 4.53 -7.52
CA TYR A 266 -8.84 4.88 -6.23
C TYR A 266 -9.84 4.67 -5.08
N VAL A 267 -11.13 4.84 -5.32
CA VAL A 267 -12.17 4.45 -4.35
C VAL A 267 -12.12 2.93 -4.11
N LYS A 268 -12.04 2.13 -5.17
CA LYS A 268 -11.88 0.67 -5.06
C LYS A 268 -10.62 0.29 -4.28
N LYS A 269 -9.50 0.92 -4.60
CA LYS A 269 -8.22 0.69 -3.93
C LYS A 269 -8.28 1.02 -2.45
N ASN A 270 -8.84 2.17 -2.09
CA ASN A 270 -8.93 2.60 -0.71
C ASN A 270 -9.94 1.77 0.10
N ALA A 271 -11.05 1.34 -0.51
CA ALA A 271 -11.97 0.40 0.10
C ALA A 271 -11.31 -0.96 0.39
N SER A 272 -10.58 -1.50 -0.56
CA SER A 272 -9.80 -2.73 -0.39
C SER A 272 -8.73 -2.57 0.70
N THR A 273 -8.07 -1.41 0.75
CA THR A 273 -7.08 -1.09 1.79
C THR A 273 -7.69 -1.09 3.17
N LEU A 274 -8.88 -0.49 3.34
CA LEU A 274 -9.58 -0.50 4.62
C LEU A 274 -9.91 -1.92 5.08
N ILE A 275 -10.45 -2.74 4.20
CA ILE A 275 -10.78 -4.14 4.51
C ILE A 275 -9.51 -4.94 4.84
N ARG A 276 -8.43 -4.72 4.12
CA ARG A 276 -7.12 -5.32 4.42
C ARG A 276 -6.63 -4.96 5.82
N GLU A 277 -6.68 -3.69 6.19
CA GLU A 277 -6.21 -3.22 7.49
C GLU A 277 -7.06 -3.77 8.66
N ILE A 278 -8.32 -4.05 8.44
CA ILE A 278 -9.18 -4.73 9.41
C ILE A 278 -8.85 -6.23 9.46
N ALA A 279 -8.76 -6.89 8.31
CA ALA A 279 -8.55 -8.33 8.20
C ALA A 279 -7.22 -8.81 8.80
N LYS A 280 -6.18 -7.99 8.74
CA LYS A 280 -4.84 -8.38 9.20
C LYS A 280 -4.74 -8.66 10.70
N HIS A 281 -5.64 -8.08 11.51
CA HIS A 281 -5.50 -8.08 12.97
C HIS A 281 -5.85 -9.40 13.62
N THR A 282 -7.07 -9.89 13.43
CA THR A 282 -7.57 -11.07 14.15
C THR A 282 -8.42 -11.98 13.25
N PRO A 283 -8.51 -13.27 13.60
CA PRO A 283 -9.44 -14.19 12.93
C PRO A 283 -10.91 -13.76 13.08
N GLU A 284 -11.27 -13.19 14.21
CA GLU A 284 -12.64 -12.74 14.52
C GLU A 284 -13.05 -11.60 13.58
N LEU A 285 -12.18 -10.60 13.38
CA LEU A 285 -12.43 -9.50 12.44
C LEU A 285 -12.50 -10.01 10.99
N SER A 286 -11.62 -10.92 10.61
CA SER A 286 -11.68 -11.57 9.30
C SER A 286 -12.98 -12.37 9.11
N GLN A 287 -13.48 -13.02 10.16
CA GLN A 287 -14.76 -13.74 10.11
C GLN A 287 -15.94 -12.78 9.89
N LEU A 288 -15.92 -11.60 10.50
CA LEU A 288 -16.94 -10.58 10.25
C LEU A 288 -16.94 -10.11 8.79
N ILE A 289 -15.77 -9.97 8.19
CA ILE A 289 -15.62 -9.63 6.77
C ILE A 289 -16.21 -10.74 5.88
N VAL A 290 -15.89 -12.00 6.18
CA VAL A 290 -16.44 -13.17 5.46
C VAL A 290 -17.96 -13.20 5.57
N ASN A 291 -18.49 -13.03 6.76
CA ASN A 291 -19.95 -13.05 7.03
C ASN A 291 -20.69 -11.93 6.27
N ALA A 292 -20.05 -10.79 6.08
CA ALA A 292 -20.60 -9.68 5.31
C ALA A 292 -20.50 -9.86 3.78
N GLY A 293 -19.89 -10.94 3.31
CA GLY A 293 -19.63 -11.16 1.88
C GLY A 293 -18.39 -10.44 1.34
N GLY A 294 -17.51 -9.97 2.22
CA GLY A 294 -16.35 -9.16 1.86
C GLY A 294 -15.30 -9.90 1.04
N VAL A 295 -15.11 -11.19 1.26
CA VAL A 295 -14.11 -11.98 0.51
C VAL A 295 -14.51 -12.08 -0.95
N ALA A 296 -15.73 -12.47 -1.25
CA ALA A 296 -16.23 -12.54 -2.62
C ALA A 296 -16.18 -11.17 -3.32
N ALA A 297 -16.58 -10.12 -2.62
CA ALA A 297 -16.56 -8.76 -3.16
C ALA A 297 -15.14 -8.28 -3.51
N VAL A 298 -14.15 -8.59 -2.67
CA VAL A 298 -12.73 -8.26 -2.94
C VAL A 298 -12.19 -9.06 -4.12
N ILE A 299 -12.53 -10.34 -4.23
CA ILE A 299 -12.12 -11.17 -5.37
C ILE A 299 -12.67 -10.61 -6.68
N ASP A 300 -13.94 -10.23 -6.72
CA ASP A 300 -14.53 -9.56 -7.89
C ASP A 300 -13.84 -8.23 -8.22
N CYS A 301 -13.51 -7.46 -7.20
CA CYS A 301 -12.76 -6.20 -7.35
C CYS A 301 -11.38 -6.43 -7.97
N ILE A 302 -10.63 -7.42 -7.51
CA ILE A 302 -9.34 -7.82 -8.10
C ILE A 302 -9.51 -8.16 -9.58
N GLY A 303 -10.55 -8.91 -9.92
CA GLY A 303 -10.84 -9.30 -11.30
C GLY A 303 -11.17 -8.13 -12.24
N SER A 304 -11.74 -7.06 -11.72
CA SER A 304 -12.11 -5.86 -12.49
C SER A 304 -11.01 -4.79 -12.56
N CYS A 305 -9.91 -4.97 -11.85
CA CYS A 305 -8.82 -3.99 -11.73
C CYS A 305 -7.50 -4.53 -12.30
N ARG A 306 -6.50 -3.66 -12.40
CA ARG A 306 -5.13 -3.97 -12.84
C ARG A 306 -4.11 -3.21 -12.01
N GLY A 307 -2.88 -3.72 -11.98
CA GLY A 307 -1.76 -3.05 -11.33
C GLY A 307 -1.92 -2.86 -9.83
N ASN A 308 -1.45 -1.74 -9.33
CA ASN A 308 -1.46 -1.42 -7.89
C ASN A 308 -2.86 -1.33 -7.27
N ILE A 309 -3.90 -1.18 -8.06
CA ILE A 309 -5.29 -1.19 -7.57
C ILE A 309 -5.64 -2.58 -7.01
N ARG A 310 -5.08 -3.65 -7.58
CA ARG A 310 -5.26 -5.04 -7.11
C ARG A 310 -4.55 -5.34 -5.79
N LEU A 311 -3.45 -4.66 -5.50
CA LEU A 311 -2.54 -5.03 -4.43
C LEU A 311 -3.20 -5.13 -3.04
N PRO A 312 -3.98 -4.15 -2.57
CA PRO A 312 -4.63 -4.26 -1.27
C PRO A 312 -5.56 -5.47 -1.14
N GLY A 313 -6.32 -5.77 -2.19
CA GLY A 313 -7.22 -6.92 -2.21
C GLY A 313 -6.48 -8.25 -2.17
N ILE A 314 -5.38 -8.36 -2.91
CA ILE A 314 -4.50 -9.55 -2.90
C ILE A 314 -3.96 -9.78 -1.49
N MET A 315 -3.44 -8.75 -0.85
CA MET A 315 -2.92 -8.83 0.51
C MET A 315 -4.00 -9.16 1.53
N MET A 316 -5.19 -8.60 1.38
CA MET A 316 -6.34 -8.93 2.23
C MET A 316 -6.67 -10.42 2.19
N LEU A 317 -6.71 -11.04 1.01
CA LEU A 317 -6.94 -12.48 0.86
C LEU A 317 -5.87 -13.31 1.57
N GLY A 318 -4.63 -12.89 1.47
CA GLY A 318 -3.51 -13.52 2.18
C GLY A 318 -3.65 -13.44 3.70
N TYR A 319 -4.03 -12.30 4.23
CA TYR A 319 -4.25 -12.12 5.67
C TYR A 319 -5.42 -12.96 6.19
N VAL A 320 -6.54 -12.96 5.49
CA VAL A 320 -7.70 -13.81 5.83
C VAL A 320 -7.30 -15.27 5.86
N ALA A 321 -6.65 -15.76 4.81
CA ALA A 321 -6.22 -17.16 4.73
C ALA A 321 -5.17 -17.54 5.78
N ALA A 322 -4.32 -16.59 6.19
CA ALA A 322 -3.27 -16.85 7.18
C ALA A 322 -3.82 -17.19 8.57
N HIS A 323 -4.99 -16.69 8.93
CA HIS A 323 -5.53 -16.84 10.29
C HIS A 323 -5.98 -18.25 10.64
N SER A 324 -6.67 -18.94 9.76
CA SER A 324 -7.20 -20.28 10.04
C SER A 324 -7.53 -21.09 8.78
N GLU A 325 -7.68 -22.39 8.97
CA GLU A 325 -8.14 -23.31 7.91
C GLU A 325 -9.50 -22.90 7.32
N ASN A 326 -10.45 -22.57 8.19
CA ASN A 326 -11.81 -22.21 7.77
C ASN A 326 -11.84 -20.91 6.98
N LEU A 327 -11.06 -19.92 7.39
CA LEU A 327 -10.93 -18.65 6.68
C LEU A 327 -10.22 -18.81 5.33
N ALA A 328 -9.19 -19.65 5.27
CA ALA A 328 -8.54 -20.00 4.02
C ALA A 328 -9.52 -20.75 3.08
N MET A 329 -10.35 -21.65 3.63
CA MET A 329 -11.39 -22.34 2.86
C MET A 329 -12.45 -21.37 2.32
N ALA A 330 -12.81 -20.34 3.06
CA ALA A 330 -13.71 -19.29 2.58
C ALA A 330 -13.15 -18.58 1.34
N VAL A 331 -11.84 -18.33 1.30
CA VAL A 331 -11.16 -17.77 0.12
C VAL A 331 -11.22 -18.74 -1.07
N ILE A 332 -10.99 -20.03 -0.84
CA ILE A 332 -11.06 -21.07 -1.88
C ILE A 332 -12.47 -21.17 -2.46
N ILE A 333 -13.48 -21.26 -1.60
CA ILE A 333 -14.91 -21.39 -2.01
C ILE A 333 -15.34 -20.17 -2.83
N SER A 334 -14.87 -18.99 -2.48
CA SER A 334 -15.14 -17.75 -3.21
C SER A 334 -14.33 -17.59 -4.51
N LYS A 335 -13.60 -18.62 -4.91
CA LYS A 335 -12.75 -18.65 -6.12
C LYS A 335 -11.57 -17.66 -6.08
N GLY A 336 -10.99 -17.47 -4.91
CA GLY A 336 -9.81 -16.61 -4.75
C GLY A 336 -8.56 -17.19 -5.39
N VAL A 337 -8.38 -18.51 -5.39
CA VAL A 337 -7.18 -19.16 -5.94
C VAL A 337 -7.03 -18.91 -7.44
N PRO A 338 -8.03 -19.12 -8.30
CA PRO A 338 -7.93 -18.79 -9.72
C PRO A 338 -7.58 -17.31 -9.96
N GLN A 339 -8.20 -16.43 -9.21
CA GLN A 339 -7.94 -14.98 -9.35
C GLN A 339 -6.53 -14.58 -8.94
N LEU A 340 -6.00 -15.15 -7.86
CA LEU A 340 -4.61 -14.95 -7.44
C LEU A 340 -3.62 -15.54 -8.45
N SER A 341 -3.94 -16.67 -9.06
CA SER A 341 -3.14 -17.29 -10.11
C SER A 341 -3.05 -16.42 -11.36
N VAL A 342 -4.16 -15.78 -11.73
CA VAL A 342 -4.19 -14.78 -12.81
C VAL A 342 -3.25 -13.60 -12.50
N CYS A 343 -3.32 -13.06 -11.28
CA CYS A 343 -2.42 -11.98 -10.86
C CYS A 343 -0.95 -12.39 -10.91
N LEU A 344 -0.64 -13.61 -10.49
CA LEU A 344 0.72 -14.14 -10.51
C LEU A 344 1.29 -14.25 -11.94
N SER A 345 0.45 -14.60 -12.90
CA SER A 345 0.86 -14.86 -14.29
C SER A 345 0.83 -13.62 -15.18
N GLU A 346 -0.15 -12.74 -15.00
CA GLU A 346 -0.44 -11.64 -15.92
C GLU A 346 0.12 -10.27 -15.48
N GLU A 347 0.30 -10.05 -14.17
CA GLU A 347 0.82 -8.78 -13.70
C GLU A 347 2.29 -8.59 -14.08
N PRO A 348 2.65 -7.42 -14.64
CA PRO A 348 4.03 -7.17 -15.03
C PRO A 348 4.95 -6.79 -13.87
N GLU A 349 4.39 -6.25 -12.78
CA GLU A 349 5.17 -5.73 -11.65
C GLU A 349 5.43 -6.80 -10.59
N ASP A 350 6.71 -6.96 -10.22
CA ASP A 350 7.16 -8.02 -9.33
C ASP A 350 6.57 -7.93 -7.92
N HIS A 351 6.34 -6.73 -7.39
CA HIS A 351 5.76 -6.59 -6.06
C HIS A 351 4.30 -7.08 -5.98
N ILE A 352 3.54 -7.00 -7.07
CA ILE A 352 2.18 -7.54 -7.14
C ILE A 352 2.21 -9.07 -7.25
N LYS A 353 3.10 -9.60 -8.09
CA LYS A 353 3.33 -11.05 -8.18
C LYS A 353 3.78 -11.63 -6.84
N ALA A 354 4.68 -10.94 -6.13
CA ALA A 354 5.15 -11.35 -4.81
C ALA A 354 4.02 -11.43 -3.79
N ALA A 355 3.11 -10.45 -3.79
CA ALA A 355 1.93 -10.48 -2.93
C ALA A 355 0.99 -11.65 -3.27
N ALA A 356 0.76 -11.93 -4.55
CA ALA A 356 -0.03 -13.05 -5.00
C ALA A 356 0.61 -14.40 -4.60
N ALA A 357 1.92 -14.54 -4.76
CA ALA A 357 2.67 -15.72 -4.33
C ALA A 357 2.53 -15.94 -2.82
N TRP A 358 2.71 -14.90 -2.03
CA TRP A 358 2.53 -14.96 -0.58
C TRP A 358 1.12 -15.40 -0.19
N ALA A 359 0.08 -14.81 -0.79
CA ALA A 359 -1.31 -15.15 -0.51
C ALA A 359 -1.63 -16.61 -0.85
N LEU A 360 -1.17 -17.11 -1.99
CA LEU A 360 -1.32 -18.51 -2.39
C LEU A 360 -0.63 -19.46 -1.42
N GLY A 361 0.55 -19.10 -0.93
CA GLY A 361 1.26 -19.85 0.10
C GLY A 361 0.49 -19.92 1.41
N GLN A 362 -0.14 -18.83 1.83
CA GLN A 362 -0.98 -18.79 3.04
C GLN A 362 -2.22 -19.69 2.91
N ILE A 363 -2.81 -19.78 1.73
CA ILE A 363 -3.94 -20.65 1.47
C ILE A 363 -3.51 -22.13 1.51
N GLY A 364 -2.45 -22.48 0.80
CA GLY A 364 -2.02 -23.86 0.60
C GLY A 364 -1.34 -24.53 1.80
N ARG A 365 -0.97 -23.77 2.84
CA ARG A 365 -0.20 -24.29 3.99
C ARG A 365 -1.03 -25.08 5.01
N HIS A 366 -2.34 -24.98 5.02
CA HIS A 366 -3.18 -25.46 6.11
C HIS A 366 -3.39 -26.97 6.11
N THR A 367 -3.98 -27.50 5.06
CA THR A 367 -4.33 -28.92 4.93
C THR A 367 -4.02 -29.45 3.52
N PRO A 368 -4.02 -30.81 3.33
CA PRO A 368 -3.90 -31.38 2.00
C PRO A 368 -4.99 -30.90 1.01
N GLU A 369 -6.20 -30.66 1.48
CA GLU A 369 -7.29 -30.11 0.66
C GLU A 369 -6.98 -28.69 0.17
N HIS A 370 -6.47 -27.83 1.04
CA HIS A 370 -6.04 -26.48 0.69
C HIS A 370 -4.88 -26.50 -0.32
N ALA A 371 -3.88 -27.32 -0.07
CA ALA A 371 -2.76 -27.48 -0.99
C ALA A 371 -3.21 -28.01 -2.37
N ARG A 372 -4.13 -28.94 -2.40
CA ARG A 372 -4.73 -29.45 -3.64
C ARG A 372 -5.48 -28.36 -4.39
N ALA A 373 -6.26 -27.54 -3.70
CA ALA A 373 -7.02 -26.44 -4.32
C ALA A 373 -6.10 -25.46 -5.04
N VAL A 374 -4.91 -25.20 -4.50
CA VAL A 374 -3.89 -24.39 -5.16
C VAL A 374 -3.21 -25.17 -6.29
N ALA A 375 -2.83 -26.42 -6.05
CA ALA A 375 -2.06 -27.23 -7.00
C ALA A 375 -2.82 -27.52 -8.31
N VAL A 376 -4.13 -27.71 -8.26
CA VAL A 376 -4.96 -28.01 -9.45
C VAL A 376 -5.07 -26.80 -10.41
N THR A 377 -4.75 -25.61 -9.99
CA THR A 377 -4.77 -24.39 -10.83
C THR A 377 -3.48 -24.15 -11.62
N ASN A 378 -2.59 -25.11 -11.67
CA ASN A 378 -1.29 -25.03 -12.34
C ASN A 378 -0.38 -23.88 -11.80
N THR A 379 -0.56 -23.53 -10.54
CA THR A 379 0.15 -22.41 -9.89
C THR A 379 1.60 -22.78 -9.55
N LEU A 380 1.87 -24.02 -9.15
CA LEU A 380 3.19 -24.47 -8.72
C LEU A 380 4.28 -24.31 -9.81
N PRO A 381 4.03 -24.70 -11.07
CA PRO A 381 5.02 -24.46 -12.14
C PRO A 381 5.32 -22.97 -12.35
N VAL A 382 4.33 -22.11 -12.23
CA VAL A 382 4.49 -20.65 -12.34
C VAL A 382 5.35 -20.11 -11.20
N LEU A 383 5.09 -20.54 -9.96
CA LEU A 383 5.89 -20.18 -8.79
C LEU A 383 7.35 -20.63 -8.95
N LEU A 384 7.57 -21.83 -9.45
CA LEU A 384 8.92 -22.34 -9.70
C LEU A 384 9.65 -21.52 -10.75
N SER A 385 8.99 -21.20 -11.85
CA SER A 385 9.55 -20.35 -12.91
C SER A 385 9.93 -18.96 -12.38
N LEU A 386 9.09 -18.34 -11.58
CA LEU A 386 9.37 -17.04 -10.96
C LEU A 386 10.54 -17.12 -9.96
N TYR A 387 10.61 -18.18 -9.18
CA TYR A 387 11.72 -18.41 -8.25
C TYR A 387 13.06 -18.57 -8.96
N MET A 388 13.09 -19.29 -10.08
CA MET A 388 14.29 -19.58 -10.82
C MET A 388 14.72 -18.49 -11.81
N SER A 389 13.85 -17.54 -12.12
CA SER A 389 14.14 -16.46 -13.03
C SER A 389 15.14 -15.46 -12.44
N THR A 390 16.19 -15.15 -13.18
CA THR A 390 17.17 -14.12 -12.81
C THR A 390 16.62 -12.70 -12.94
N GLU A 391 15.54 -12.54 -13.69
CA GLU A 391 14.87 -11.25 -13.88
C GLU A 391 13.89 -10.92 -12.72
N SER A 392 13.48 -11.92 -11.95
CA SER A 392 12.63 -11.71 -10.79
C SER A 392 13.37 -10.95 -9.69
N SER A 393 12.67 -10.01 -9.02
CA SER A 393 13.20 -9.32 -7.84
C SER A 393 13.52 -10.33 -6.73
N GLU A 394 14.43 -9.97 -5.85
CA GLU A 394 14.78 -10.80 -4.68
C GLU A 394 13.54 -11.12 -3.83
N ASP A 395 12.68 -10.13 -3.58
CA ASP A 395 11.43 -10.32 -2.81
C ASP A 395 10.51 -11.33 -3.50
N LEU A 396 10.32 -11.23 -4.82
CA LEU A 396 9.52 -12.20 -5.58
C LEU A 396 10.09 -13.60 -5.49
N GLN A 397 11.40 -13.78 -5.61
CA GLN A 397 12.07 -15.07 -5.47
C GLN A 397 11.86 -15.67 -4.07
N VAL A 398 12.02 -14.86 -3.03
CA VAL A 398 11.81 -15.29 -1.63
C VAL A 398 10.36 -15.69 -1.38
N LYS A 399 9.40 -14.88 -1.82
CA LYS A 399 7.96 -15.15 -1.66
C LYS A 399 7.54 -16.40 -2.44
N SER A 400 8.02 -16.56 -3.66
CA SER A 400 7.73 -17.72 -4.50
C SER A 400 8.29 -19.01 -3.89
N LYS A 401 9.52 -18.99 -3.42
CA LYS A 401 10.14 -20.12 -2.72
C LYS A 401 9.36 -20.53 -1.47
N LYS A 402 8.98 -19.56 -0.65
CA LYS A 402 8.21 -19.82 0.58
C LYS A 402 6.83 -20.38 0.27
N ALA A 403 6.16 -19.85 -0.75
CA ALA A 403 4.86 -20.37 -1.21
C ALA A 403 4.98 -21.83 -1.68
N ILE A 404 5.98 -22.15 -2.49
CA ILE A 404 6.24 -23.51 -2.95
C ILE A 404 6.42 -24.45 -1.75
N LYS A 405 7.27 -24.09 -0.79
CA LYS A 405 7.50 -24.90 0.41
C LYS A 405 6.22 -25.12 1.22
N ASN A 406 5.44 -24.07 1.45
CA ASN A 406 4.19 -24.13 2.20
C ASN A 406 3.19 -25.09 1.55
N ILE A 407 3.04 -25.02 0.23
CA ILE A 407 2.12 -25.88 -0.53
C ILE A 407 2.63 -27.33 -0.56
N LEU A 408 3.91 -27.54 -0.86
CA LEU A 408 4.50 -28.88 -0.96
C LEU A 408 4.43 -29.66 0.35
N GLN A 409 4.56 -28.99 1.50
CA GLN A 409 4.49 -29.66 2.80
C GLN A 409 3.16 -30.34 3.07
N LYS A 410 2.09 -29.92 2.42
CA LYS A 410 0.73 -30.45 2.60
C LYS A 410 0.18 -31.13 1.35
N CYS A 411 0.80 -30.95 0.18
CA CYS A 411 0.28 -31.44 -1.08
C CYS A 411 0.39 -32.97 -1.19
N THR A 412 -0.75 -33.62 -1.41
CA THR A 412 -0.84 -35.05 -1.70
C THR A 412 -1.30 -35.32 -3.15
N TYR A 413 -1.46 -34.27 -3.94
CA TYR A 413 -1.89 -34.35 -5.33
C TYR A 413 -0.68 -34.63 -6.23
N LEU A 414 -0.52 -35.90 -6.59
CA LEU A 414 0.66 -36.41 -7.32
C LEU A 414 0.91 -35.74 -8.68
N PRO A 415 -0.10 -35.47 -9.51
CA PRO A 415 0.13 -34.81 -10.79
C PRO A 415 0.82 -33.45 -10.69
N ALA A 416 0.66 -32.75 -9.55
CA ALA A 416 1.35 -31.49 -9.30
C ALA A 416 2.77 -31.66 -8.74
N LEU A 417 3.02 -32.73 -7.98
CA LEU A 417 4.33 -33.03 -7.38
C LEU A 417 5.32 -33.60 -8.37
N GLU A 418 4.84 -34.44 -9.28
CA GLU A 418 5.69 -35.25 -10.16
C GLU A 418 6.60 -34.42 -11.08
N PRO A 419 6.15 -33.35 -11.74
CA PRO A 419 7.01 -32.51 -12.54
C PRO A 419 8.18 -31.90 -11.78
N PHE A 420 8.04 -31.65 -10.49
CA PHE A 420 9.09 -31.10 -9.64
C PHE A 420 10.29 -32.04 -9.44
N LEU A 421 10.10 -33.33 -9.60
CA LEU A 421 11.23 -34.27 -9.56
C LEU A 421 12.24 -34.03 -10.68
N TYR A 422 11.77 -33.49 -11.81
CA TYR A 422 12.58 -33.24 -12.99
C TYR A 422 13.08 -31.79 -13.07
N ASP A 423 12.28 -30.84 -12.66
CA ASP A 423 12.50 -29.41 -12.91
C ASP A 423 13.00 -28.63 -11.70
N ALA A 424 12.81 -29.14 -10.48
CA ALA A 424 13.13 -28.40 -9.26
C ALA A 424 14.63 -28.37 -8.96
N PRO A 425 15.17 -27.22 -8.49
CA PRO A 425 16.53 -27.14 -8.00
C PRO A 425 16.71 -27.93 -6.70
N PRO A 426 17.95 -28.26 -6.30
CA PRO A 426 18.21 -29.15 -5.16
C PRO A 426 17.54 -28.74 -3.84
N ASN A 427 17.45 -27.46 -3.58
CA ASN A 427 16.82 -26.92 -2.34
C ASN A 427 15.28 -27.10 -2.32
N ILE A 428 14.64 -27.16 -3.47
CA ILE A 428 13.21 -27.47 -3.61
C ILE A 428 12.99 -28.98 -3.73
N LEU A 429 13.83 -29.66 -4.49
CA LEU A 429 13.77 -31.10 -4.72
C LEU A 429 13.74 -31.90 -3.42
N LYS A 430 14.51 -31.50 -2.42
CA LYS A 430 14.49 -32.10 -1.08
C LYS A 430 13.08 -32.13 -0.47
N HIS A 431 12.33 -31.05 -0.61
CA HIS A 431 10.94 -30.99 -0.08
C HIS A 431 9.98 -31.85 -0.89
N VAL A 432 10.19 -31.94 -2.19
CA VAL A 432 9.38 -32.79 -3.09
C VAL A 432 9.58 -34.25 -2.75
N VAL A 433 10.80 -34.71 -2.63
CA VAL A 433 11.14 -36.08 -2.25
C VAL A 433 10.62 -36.40 -0.84
N GLY A 434 10.76 -35.46 0.08
CA GLY A 434 10.20 -35.57 1.44
C GLY A 434 8.69 -35.76 1.43
N GLN A 435 7.99 -35.08 0.56
CA GLN A 435 6.52 -35.23 0.44
C GLN A 435 6.13 -36.59 -0.15
N PHE A 436 6.82 -37.07 -1.18
CA PHE A 436 6.62 -38.42 -1.70
C PHE A 436 6.89 -39.49 -0.63
N SER A 437 7.91 -39.32 0.19
CA SER A 437 8.20 -40.24 1.29
C SER A 437 7.06 -40.36 2.32
N LYS A 438 6.25 -39.31 2.46
CA LYS A 438 5.08 -39.28 3.36
C LYS A 438 3.83 -39.86 2.70
N VAL A 439 3.65 -39.67 1.39
CA VAL A 439 2.43 -40.08 0.67
C VAL A 439 2.47 -41.53 0.25
N LEU A 440 3.57 -42.00 -0.31
CA LEU A 440 3.69 -43.34 -0.91
C LEU A 440 3.42 -44.49 0.06
N PRO A 441 3.84 -44.47 1.33
CA PRO A 441 3.54 -45.56 2.27
C PRO A 441 2.07 -45.81 2.48
N HIS A 442 1.21 -44.82 2.31
CA HIS A 442 -0.21 -44.86 2.66
C HIS A 442 -1.13 -44.99 1.46
N ASP A 443 -0.62 -44.95 0.23
CA ASP A 443 -1.44 -45.00 -0.98
C ASP A 443 -0.88 -46.00 -2.01
N SER A 444 -1.54 -47.14 -2.14
CA SER A 444 -1.12 -48.20 -3.07
C SER A 444 -1.26 -47.80 -4.54
N LYS A 445 -2.25 -46.99 -4.88
CA LYS A 445 -2.44 -46.49 -6.26
C LYS A 445 -1.34 -45.51 -6.61
N ALA A 446 -0.98 -44.66 -5.65
CA ALA A 446 0.12 -43.70 -5.78
C ALA A 446 1.46 -44.45 -6.00
N ARG A 447 1.73 -45.51 -5.26
CA ARG A 447 2.95 -46.32 -5.43
C ARG A 447 3.06 -46.88 -6.85
N ARG A 448 1.96 -47.45 -7.37
CA ARG A 448 1.93 -48.00 -8.73
C ARG A 448 2.15 -46.92 -9.78
N LEU A 449 1.44 -45.80 -9.65
CA LEU A 449 1.58 -44.66 -10.57
C LEU A 449 3.00 -44.09 -10.56
N PHE A 450 3.61 -43.99 -9.40
CA PHE A 450 4.96 -43.48 -9.22
C PHE A 450 6.03 -44.28 -9.98
N VAL A 451 5.86 -45.59 -10.01
CA VAL A 451 6.71 -46.49 -10.81
C VAL A 451 6.46 -46.31 -12.31
N THR A 452 5.19 -46.37 -12.71
CA THR A 452 4.80 -46.35 -14.14
C THR A 452 5.06 -45.01 -14.81
N SER A 453 5.07 -43.90 -14.06
CA SER A 453 5.38 -42.57 -14.56
C SER A 453 6.90 -42.28 -14.64
N GLY A 454 7.75 -43.15 -14.09
CA GLY A 454 9.17 -42.98 -14.02
C GLY A 454 9.68 -42.25 -12.77
N GLY A 455 8.82 -41.95 -11.83
CA GLY A 455 9.19 -41.25 -10.57
C GLY A 455 10.20 -42.03 -9.75
N LEU A 456 10.00 -43.35 -9.59
CA LEU A 456 10.93 -44.20 -8.83
C LEU A 456 12.33 -44.22 -9.48
N LYS A 457 12.39 -44.30 -10.80
CA LYS A 457 13.64 -44.21 -11.55
C LYS A 457 14.37 -42.90 -11.31
N LYS A 458 13.61 -41.78 -11.34
CA LYS A 458 14.18 -40.45 -11.10
C LYS A 458 14.73 -40.31 -9.67
N VAL A 459 14.07 -40.86 -8.69
CA VAL A 459 14.53 -40.86 -7.29
C VAL A 459 15.86 -41.61 -7.16
N GLN A 460 16.05 -42.74 -7.89
CA GLN A 460 17.32 -43.48 -7.86
C GLN A 460 18.47 -42.69 -8.49
N GLU A 461 18.21 -41.77 -9.39
CA GLU A 461 19.19 -40.89 -10.03
C GLU A 461 19.62 -39.71 -9.16
N ILE A 462 18.87 -39.38 -8.11
CA ILE A 462 19.18 -38.28 -7.21
C ILE A 462 20.40 -38.62 -6.35
N LYS A 463 21.41 -37.75 -6.42
CA LYS A 463 22.60 -37.86 -5.56
C LYS A 463 22.31 -37.23 -4.20
N ALA A 464 22.38 -38.00 -3.14
CA ALA A 464 22.23 -37.54 -1.77
C ALA A 464 23.47 -37.88 -0.96
N GLU A 465 23.86 -36.99 -0.05
CA GLU A 465 24.95 -37.27 0.88
C GLU A 465 24.54 -38.34 1.89
N PRO A 466 25.43 -39.29 2.21
CA PRO A 466 25.16 -40.31 3.21
C PRO A 466 24.81 -39.68 4.58
N GLY A 467 23.72 -40.14 5.17
CA GLY A 467 23.23 -39.61 6.45
C GLY A 467 22.48 -38.30 6.37
N SER A 468 22.27 -37.76 5.17
CA SER A 468 21.44 -36.57 4.96
C SER A 468 19.96 -36.90 5.05
N LEU A 469 19.14 -35.88 5.37
CA LEU A 469 17.68 -36.01 5.41
C LEU A 469 17.12 -36.41 4.03
N LEU A 470 17.72 -35.95 2.94
CA LEU A 470 17.34 -36.36 1.59
C LEU A 470 17.56 -37.87 1.38
N GLN A 471 18.70 -38.42 1.87
CA GLN A 471 18.97 -39.85 1.83
C GLN A 471 17.94 -40.66 2.64
N GLU A 472 17.53 -40.16 3.79
CA GLU A 472 16.47 -40.77 4.61
C GLU A 472 15.12 -40.81 3.86
N TYR A 473 14.78 -39.73 3.17
CA TYR A 473 13.57 -39.69 2.34
C TYR A 473 13.62 -40.68 1.19
N ILE A 474 14.76 -40.78 0.49
CA ILE A 474 14.95 -41.74 -0.58
C ILE A 474 14.86 -43.18 -0.05
N ASN A 475 15.46 -43.48 1.08
CA ASN A 475 15.38 -44.78 1.72
C ASN A 475 13.92 -45.12 2.11
N SER A 476 13.18 -44.15 2.64
CA SER A 476 11.77 -44.34 2.98
C SER A 476 10.90 -44.65 1.75
N ILE A 477 11.17 -43.97 0.62
CA ILE A 477 10.50 -44.28 -0.67
C ILE A 477 10.85 -45.67 -1.13
N ASN A 478 12.13 -46.05 -1.12
CA ASN A 478 12.60 -47.37 -1.56
C ASN A 478 12.01 -48.49 -0.71
N ASN A 479 11.80 -48.26 0.58
CA ASN A 479 11.16 -49.24 1.47
C ASN A 479 9.67 -49.51 1.12
N CYS A 480 9.04 -48.67 0.30
CA CYS A 480 7.69 -48.89 -0.18
C CYS A 480 7.60 -49.91 -1.34
N TYR A 481 8.73 -50.37 -1.86
CA TYR A 481 8.82 -51.24 -3.04
C TYR A 481 9.67 -52.48 -2.76
N PRO A 482 9.42 -53.60 -3.50
CA PRO A 482 10.30 -54.75 -3.49
C PRO A 482 11.72 -54.38 -3.91
N GLU A 483 12.70 -55.01 -3.27
CA GLU A 483 14.12 -54.74 -3.53
C GLU A 483 14.49 -54.90 -5.00
N GLU A 484 13.93 -55.85 -5.67
CA GLU A 484 14.13 -56.13 -7.09
C GLU A 484 13.73 -54.98 -8.00
N ILE A 485 12.62 -54.31 -7.67
CA ILE A 485 12.13 -53.13 -8.40
C ILE A 485 13.07 -51.94 -8.20
N VAL A 486 13.52 -51.75 -6.98
CA VAL A 486 14.46 -50.65 -6.66
C VAL A 486 15.80 -50.86 -7.41
N ARG A 487 16.31 -52.09 -7.43
CA ARG A 487 17.50 -52.47 -8.15
C ARG A 487 17.36 -52.25 -9.65
N TYR A 488 16.22 -52.65 -10.22
CA TYR A 488 15.96 -52.51 -11.66
C TYR A 488 16.09 -51.04 -12.14
N TYR A 489 15.65 -50.09 -11.34
CA TYR A 489 15.71 -48.68 -11.67
C TYR A 489 16.99 -47.97 -11.15
N SER A 490 17.85 -48.69 -10.46
CA SER A 490 19.10 -48.09 -9.96
C SER A 490 20.12 -47.87 -11.09
N PRO A 491 20.91 -46.78 -11.04
CA PRO A 491 21.98 -46.54 -12.01
C PRO A 491 22.98 -47.74 -12.07
N GLY A 492 23.37 -48.12 -13.27
CA GLY A 492 24.31 -49.22 -13.49
C GLY A 492 23.70 -50.62 -13.43
N TYR A 493 22.35 -50.77 -13.29
CA TYR A 493 21.71 -52.06 -13.26
C TYR A 493 21.95 -52.90 -14.53
N SER A 494 21.94 -52.26 -15.71
CA SER A 494 22.23 -52.90 -17.00
C SER A 494 23.64 -53.49 -17.04
N ASP A 495 24.62 -52.75 -16.51
CA ASP A 495 26.03 -53.19 -16.44
C ASP A 495 26.17 -54.39 -15.49
N THR A 496 25.47 -54.35 -14.36
CA THR A 496 25.42 -55.47 -13.39
C THR A 496 24.81 -56.70 -14.01
N LEU A 497 23.76 -56.58 -14.83
CA LEU A 497 23.18 -57.69 -15.57
C LEU A 497 24.14 -58.26 -16.58
N LEU A 498 24.84 -57.42 -17.34
CA LEU A 498 25.85 -57.85 -18.29
C LEU A 498 27.00 -58.62 -17.60
N GLN A 499 27.49 -58.09 -16.46
CA GLN A 499 28.47 -58.79 -15.64
C GLN A 499 28.01 -60.17 -15.18
N ARG A 500 26.68 -60.32 -14.86
CA ARG A 500 26.08 -61.63 -14.51
C ARG A 500 26.04 -62.54 -15.70
N VAL A 501 25.76 -62.02 -16.89
CA VAL A 501 25.84 -62.79 -18.14
C VAL A 501 27.25 -63.25 -18.41
N ASP A 502 28.25 -62.36 -18.25
CA ASP A 502 29.65 -62.68 -18.48
C ASP A 502 30.19 -63.72 -17.49
N SER A 503 29.71 -63.70 -16.26
CA SER A 503 30.09 -64.63 -15.19
C SER A 503 29.28 -65.92 -15.17
N TYR A 504 28.20 -66.01 -15.98
CA TYR A 504 27.32 -67.19 -16.01
C TYR A 504 27.98 -68.37 -16.68
N GLN A 505 28.08 -69.47 -15.97
CA GLN A 505 28.53 -70.75 -16.51
C GLN A 505 27.35 -71.69 -16.71
N PRO A 506 26.91 -71.93 -17.97
CA PRO A 506 25.85 -72.87 -18.23
C PRO A 506 26.26 -74.29 -17.87
N LEU A 507 25.39 -75.02 -17.23
CA LEU A 507 25.50 -76.45 -17.02
C LEU A 507 25.44 -77.14 -18.38
N ILE A 508 26.56 -77.54 -18.95
CA ILE A 508 26.62 -78.34 -20.15
C ILE A 508 26.47 -79.79 -19.70
N ASN A 509 25.29 -80.41 -19.99
CA ASN A 509 25.06 -81.81 -19.77
C ASN A 509 25.73 -82.63 -20.87
#